data_5ddaf16562141ad04c0058d389c22df3
#
_entry.id   5ddaf16562141ad04c0058d389c22df3
#
_cell.length_a   1.000
_cell.length_b   1.000
_cell.length_c   1.000
_cell.angle_alpha   90.00
_cell.angle_beta   90.00
_cell.angle_gamma   90.00
#
_symmetry.space_group_name_H-M   'P 1'
#
loop_
_entity.id
_entity.type
_entity.pdbx_description
1 polymer ?
#
loop_
_entity_poly.entity_id
_entity_poly.type
_entity_poly.pdbx_seq_one_letter_code
_entity_poly.pdbx_strand_id
1 'polypeptide(L)'
;MNGITVEIRPDGRLSKNGLRRANWQESRQLIAQAREDGFVLGRIEMDDSWETPDQASVSIVQYYARQPFDFDGLACAVAPTIDGLVDCGILADDDPAHIVRYELSHCKVKTMAENRVTITVRPILGP
;
A
#
# COMPACT_ATOMS: atom_id res chain seq x y z
N MET A 1 -12.83 0.39 -16.93
CA MET A 1 -12.15 -0.33 -15.84
C MET A 1 -11.88 0.64 -14.71
N ASN A 2 -12.50 0.40 -13.56
CA ASN A 2 -12.35 1.25 -12.38
C ASN A 2 -11.08 0.88 -11.61
N GLY A 3 -10.83 1.55 -10.51
CA GLY A 3 -9.70 1.22 -9.66
C GLY A 3 -9.94 0.00 -8.76
N ILE A 4 -8.85 -0.47 -8.17
CA ILE A 4 -8.87 -1.48 -7.13
C ILE A 4 -8.41 -0.83 -5.83
N THR A 5 -9.15 -1.08 -4.75
CA THR A 5 -8.77 -0.60 -3.42
C THR A 5 -8.56 -1.80 -2.51
N VAL A 6 -7.41 -1.81 -1.83
CA VAL A 6 -7.15 -2.75 -0.75
C VAL A 6 -7.08 -1.99 0.58
N GLU A 7 -7.50 -2.64 1.64
CA GLU A 7 -7.47 -2.08 2.98
C GLU A 7 -6.52 -2.88 3.84
N ILE A 8 -5.62 -2.19 4.53
CA ILE A 8 -4.63 -2.80 5.40
C ILE A 8 -4.57 -2.08 6.75
N ARG A 9 -4.01 -2.77 7.73
CA ARG A 9 -3.64 -2.20 9.02
C ARG A 9 -2.16 -2.50 9.24
N PRO A 10 -1.26 -1.65 8.69
CA PRO A 10 0.16 -1.93 8.73
C PRO A 10 0.68 -1.94 10.16
N ASP A 11 1.58 -2.87 10.45
CA ASP A 11 2.29 -2.91 11.71
C ASP A 11 3.12 -1.62 11.85
N GLY A 12 3.02 -0.98 13.01
CA GLY A 12 3.76 0.26 13.27
C GLY A 12 5.27 0.12 13.16
N ARG A 13 5.79 -1.11 13.32
CA ARG A 13 7.20 -1.40 13.15
C ARG A 13 7.67 -1.33 11.69
N LEU A 14 6.75 -1.29 10.73
CA LEU A 14 7.08 -1.11 9.30
C LEU A 14 7.41 0.34 8.97
N SER A 15 7.11 1.30 9.84
CA SER A 15 7.51 2.69 9.63
C SER A 15 9.04 2.81 9.65
N LYS A 16 9.55 3.90 9.06
CA LYS A 16 10.98 4.16 9.01
C LYS A 16 11.66 4.05 10.39
N ASN A 17 11.04 4.62 11.43
CA ASN A 17 11.58 4.57 12.79
C ASN A 17 11.46 3.17 13.40
N GLY A 18 10.39 2.48 13.13
CA GLY A 18 10.18 1.10 13.59
C GLY A 18 11.23 0.16 13.01
N LEU A 19 11.52 0.26 11.72
CA LEU A 19 12.53 -0.57 11.07
C LEU A 19 13.94 -0.30 11.58
N ARG A 20 14.24 0.94 11.96
CA ARG A 20 15.54 1.28 12.58
C ARG A 20 15.72 0.64 13.95
N ARG A 21 14.63 0.41 14.69
CA ARG A 21 14.67 -0.16 16.03
C ARG A 21 14.58 -1.67 16.03
N ALA A 22 13.97 -2.25 15.00
CA ALA A 22 13.82 -3.69 14.89
C ALA A 22 15.16 -4.34 14.53
N ASN A 23 15.38 -5.59 14.99
CA ASN A 23 16.53 -6.33 14.51
C ASN A 23 16.30 -6.77 13.04
N TRP A 24 17.39 -7.16 12.39
CA TRP A 24 17.37 -7.47 10.97
C TRP A 24 16.43 -8.63 10.61
N GLN A 25 16.40 -9.68 11.42
CA GLN A 25 15.52 -10.83 11.16
C GLN A 25 14.05 -10.46 11.31
N GLU A 26 13.73 -9.70 12.36
CA GLU A 26 12.38 -9.22 12.61
C GLU A 26 11.90 -8.32 11.46
N SER A 27 12.73 -7.39 11.01
CA SER A 27 12.40 -6.51 9.88
C SER A 27 12.12 -7.30 8.61
N ARG A 28 12.93 -8.30 8.32
CA ARG A 28 12.72 -9.16 7.14
C ARG A 28 11.41 -9.91 7.20
N GLN A 29 11.07 -10.45 8.36
CA GLN A 29 9.81 -11.18 8.54
C GLN A 29 8.61 -10.28 8.39
N LEU A 30 8.65 -9.08 8.96
CA LEU A 30 7.57 -8.10 8.84
C LEU A 30 7.36 -7.68 7.40
N ILE A 31 8.43 -7.40 6.68
CA ILE A 31 8.38 -6.98 5.27
C ILE A 31 7.84 -8.12 4.40
N ALA A 32 8.34 -9.33 4.60
CA ALA A 32 7.90 -10.50 3.83
C ALA A 32 6.41 -10.78 4.07
N GLN A 33 5.94 -10.68 5.31
CA GLN A 33 4.54 -10.92 5.65
C GLN A 33 3.64 -9.84 5.03
N ALA A 34 4.04 -8.58 5.11
CA ALA A 34 3.26 -7.49 4.51
C ALA A 34 3.17 -7.62 2.98
N ARG A 35 4.25 -8.07 2.35
CA ARG A 35 4.26 -8.32 0.90
C ARG A 35 3.31 -9.46 0.52
N GLU A 36 3.34 -10.55 1.27
CA GLU A 36 2.43 -11.67 1.04
C GLU A 36 0.98 -11.27 1.28
N ASP A 37 0.71 -10.52 2.34
CA ASP A 37 -0.64 -10.01 2.62
C ASP A 37 -1.13 -9.12 1.48
N GLY A 38 -0.27 -8.28 0.94
CA GLY A 38 -0.60 -7.46 -0.24
C GLY A 38 -0.95 -8.30 -1.45
N PHE A 39 -0.20 -9.36 -1.69
CA PHE A 39 -0.50 -10.32 -2.77
C PHE A 39 -1.88 -10.95 -2.59
N VAL A 40 -2.18 -11.45 -1.39
CA VAL A 40 -3.46 -12.11 -1.10
C VAL A 40 -4.62 -11.13 -1.23
N LEU A 41 -4.50 -9.94 -0.62
CA LEU A 41 -5.55 -8.91 -0.69
C LEU A 41 -5.79 -8.46 -2.13
N GLY A 42 -4.74 -8.29 -2.89
CA GLY A 42 -4.85 -7.93 -4.30
C GLY A 42 -5.57 -8.99 -5.11
N ARG A 43 -5.27 -10.25 -4.86
CA ARG A 43 -5.95 -11.37 -5.52
C ARG A 43 -7.43 -11.43 -5.18
N ILE A 44 -7.80 -11.12 -3.93
CA ILE A 44 -9.20 -11.08 -3.50
C ILE A 44 -9.97 -9.98 -4.21
N GLU A 45 -9.37 -8.79 -4.33
CA GLU A 45 -10.04 -7.61 -4.91
C GLU A 45 -10.03 -7.61 -6.44
N MET A 46 -9.11 -8.34 -7.05
CA MET A 46 -8.95 -8.36 -8.50
C MET A 46 -10.00 -9.27 -9.13
N ASP A 47 -10.79 -8.74 -10.04
CA ASP A 47 -11.74 -9.54 -10.82
C ASP A 47 -11.12 -9.97 -12.15
N ASP A 48 -11.83 -10.82 -12.89
CA ASP A 48 -11.36 -11.37 -14.16
C ASP A 48 -11.22 -10.30 -15.25
N SER A 49 -11.87 -9.15 -15.08
CA SER A 49 -11.79 -8.06 -16.06
C SER A 49 -10.57 -7.18 -15.88
N TRP A 50 -9.82 -7.35 -14.77
CA TRP A 50 -8.66 -6.53 -14.51
C TRP A 50 -7.52 -6.89 -15.46
N GLU A 51 -7.08 -5.91 -16.23
CA GLU A 51 -5.87 -6.01 -17.04
C GLU A 51 -4.80 -5.14 -16.40
N THR A 52 -3.62 -5.70 -16.17
CA THR A 52 -2.51 -4.96 -15.56
C THR A 52 -2.22 -3.72 -16.42
N PRO A 53 -2.43 -2.50 -15.88
CA PRO A 53 -2.18 -1.30 -16.66
C PRO A 53 -0.68 -1.08 -16.83
N ASP A 54 -0.29 -0.50 -17.97
CA ASP A 54 1.10 -0.09 -18.18
C ASP A 54 1.46 1.05 -17.22
N GLN A 55 0.54 2.00 -17.04
CA GLN A 55 0.71 3.12 -16.13
C GLN A 55 -0.48 3.23 -15.19
N ALA A 56 -0.22 3.56 -13.94
CA ALA A 56 -1.24 3.67 -12.92
C ALA A 56 -0.98 4.86 -11.99
N SER A 57 -2.03 5.31 -11.33
CA SER A 57 -1.92 6.16 -10.14
C SER A 57 -2.15 5.30 -8.90
N VAL A 58 -1.41 5.61 -7.84
CA VAL A 58 -1.58 4.98 -6.53
C VAL A 58 -1.92 6.06 -5.52
N SER A 59 -3.05 5.89 -4.84
CA SER A 59 -3.51 6.81 -3.82
C SER A 59 -3.57 6.08 -2.49
N ILE A 60 -2.88 6.61 -1.50
CA ILE A 60 -2.78 6.01 -0.18
C ILE A 60 -3.38 6.97 0.83
N VAL A 61 -4.36 6.49 1.60
CA VAL A 61 -5.00 7.29 2.65
C VAL A 61 -4.84 6.57 3.97
N GLN A 62 -4.23 7.23 4.94
CA GLN A 62 -4.22 6.75 6.31
C GLN A 62 -5.36 7.39 7.09
N TYR A 63 -6.26 6.53 7.59
CA TYR A 63 -7.31 6.94 8.51
C TYR A 63 -6.81 6.71 9.94
N TYR A 64 -6.82 7.76 10.75
CA TYR A 64 -6.21 7.71 12.07
C TYR A 64 -7.05 8.43 13.12
N ALA A 65 -7.09 7.89 14.33
CA ALA A 65 -7.77 8.52 15.45
C ALA A 65 -6.83 9.40 16.29
N ARG A 66 -5.57 9.01 16.42
CA ARG A 66 -4.60 9.72 17.28
C ARG A 66 -3.33 10.09 16.54
N GLN A 67 -2.37 9.19 16.44
CA GLN A 67 -1.04 9.50 15.90
C GLN A 67 -0.85 8.87 14.52
N PRO A 68 -0.93 9.66 13.45
CA PRO A 68 -0.62 9.13 12.12
C PRO A 68 0.88 8.95 11.94
N PHE A 69 1.27 8.13 10.97
CA PHE A 69 2.62 8.20 10.44
C PHE A 69 2.83 9.56 9.77
N ASP A 70 4.05 10.07 9.79
CA ASP A 70 4.40 11.14 8.85
C ASP A 70 4.41 10.58 7.42
N PHE A 71 4.59 11.44 6.43
CA PHE A 71 4.54 10.97 5.03
C PHE A 71 5.63 9.95 4.72
N ASP A 72 6.85 10.15 5.22
CA ASP A 72 7.94 9.19 5.01
C ASP A 72 7.63 7.86 5.69
N GLY A 73 7.11 7.91 6.91
CA GLY A 73 6.72 6.70 7.64
C GLY A 73 5.60 5.94 6.96
N LEU A 74 4.60 6.65 6.43
CA LEU A 74 3.50 6.03 5.70
C LEU A 74 3.99 5.37 4.42
N ALA A 75 4.81 6.07 3.63
CA ALA A 75 5.39 5.52 2.42
C ALA A 75 6.19 4.25 2.71
N CYS A 76 6.99 4.27 3.77
CA CYS A 76 7.79 3.12 4.19
C CYS A 76 6.89 1.94 4.62
N ALA A 77 5.84 2.23 5.40
CA ALA A 77 4.96 1.19 5.93
C ALA A 77 4.15 0.47 4.85
N VAL A 78 3.80 1.16 3.75
CA VAL A 78 2.99 0.56 2.67
C VAL A 78 3.83 -0.06 1.55
N ALA A 79 5.12 0.24 1.49
CA ALA A 79 5.97 -0.23 0.39
C ALA A 79 5.94 -1.75 0.19
N PRO A 80 6.02 -2.59 1.24
CA PRO A 80 5.92 -4.04 1.05
C PRO A 80 4.57 -4.48 0.50
N THR A 81 3.48 -3.84 0.91
CA THR A 81 2.15 -4.14 0.40
C THR A 81 2.07 -3.82 -1.09
N ILE A 82 2.64 -2.70 -1.52
CA ILE A 82 2.70 -2.34 -2.94
C ILE A 82 3.50 -3.37 -3.73
N ASP A 83 4.61 -3.86 -3.19
CA ASP A 83 5.36 -4.96 -3.81
C ASP A 83 4.48 -6.21 -4.00
N GLY A 84 3.63 -6.51 -3.04
CA GLY A 84 2.65 -7.59 -3.14
C GLY A 84 1.62 -7.35 -4.25
N LEU A 85 1.20 -6.11 -4.43
CA LEU A 85 0.28 -5.74 -5.53
C LEU A 85 0.95 -5.89 -6.90
N VAL A 86 2.24 -5.66 -6.99
CA VAL A 86 3.02 -5.97 -8.19
C VAL A 86 3.07 -7.48 -8.41
N ASP A 87 3.37 -8.23 -7.37
CA ASP A 87 3.48 -9.69 -7.45
C ASP A 87 2.20 -10.34 -7.95
N CYS A 88 1.03 -9.83 -7.57
CA CYS A 88 -0.26 -10.40 -7.98
C CYS A 88 -0.77 -9.88 -9.33
N GLY A 89 -0.12 -8.88 -9.91
CA GLY A 89 -0.47 -8.38 -11.25
C GLY A 89 -1.45 -7.21 -11.25
N ILE A 90 -1.74 -6.60 -10.10
CA ILE A 90 -2.51 -5.35 -10.07
C ILE A 90 -1.70 -4.21 -10.66
N LEU A 91 -0.42 -4.16 -10.36
CA LEU A 91 0.54 -3.19 -10.88
C LEU A 91 1.58 -3.91 -11.73
N ALA A 92 2.08 -3.23 -12.75
CA ALA A 92 3.16 -3.78 -13.59
C ALA A 92 4.51 -3.73 -12.85
N ASP A 93 4.79 -2.62 -12.17
CA ASP A 93 5.97 -2.44 -11.34
C ASP A 93 5.74 -1.22 -10.45
N ASP A 94 6.62 -1.01 -9.48
CA ASP A 94 6.53 0.11 -8.54
C ASP A 94 7.42 1.31 -8.91
N ASP A 95 8.06 1.28 -10.05
CA ASP A 95 8.94 2.35 -10.52
C ASP A 95 8.16 3.53 -11.13
N PRO A 96 8.80 4.70 -11.34
CA PRO A 96 8.12 5.88 -11.89
C PRO A 96 7.63 5.72 -13.33
N ALA A 97 8.11 4.74 -14.08
CA ALA A 97 7.60 4.47 -15.42
C ALA A 97 6.21 3.84 -15.38
N HIS A 98 5.86 3.17 -14.29
CA HIS A 98 4.61 2.44 -14.14
C HIS A 98 3.67 3.09 -13.12
N ILE A 99 4.19 3.64 -12.02
CA ILE A 99 3.39 4.46 -11.10
C ILE A 99 3.74 5.92 -11.38
N VAL A 100 2.91 6.58 -12.17
CA VAL A 100 3.18 7.96 -12.62
C VAL A 100 2.59 9.01 -11.69
N ARG A 101 1.74 8.61 -10.77
CA ARG A 101 1.19 9.47 -9.73
C ARG A 101 1.09 8.69 -8.43
N TYR A 102 1.69 9.24 -7.39
CA TYR A 102 1.73 8.63 -6.07
C TYR A 102 1.28 9.67 -5.06
N GLU A 103 0.14 9.44 -4.42
CA GLU A 103 -0.45 10.39 -3.49
C GLU A 103 -0.54 9.78 -2.10
N LEU A 104 -0.11 10.55 -1.11
CA LEU A 104 -0.21 10.20 0.30
C LEU A 104 -1.10 11.22 0.98
N SER A 105 -2.09 10.77 1.74
CA SER A 105 -2.96 11.67 2.48
C SER A 105 -3.37 11.05 3.81
N HIS A 106 -3.89 11.90 4.71
CA HIS A 106 -4.33 11.52 6.03
C HIS A 106 -5.77 11.98 6.24
N CYS A 107 -6.55 11.17 6.93
CA CYS A 107 -7.93 11.49 7.28
C CYS A 107 -8.17 11.12 8.74
N LYS A 108 -8.53 12.11 9.56
CA LYS A 108 -8.82 11.86 10.96
C LYS A 108 -10.15 11.16 11.13
N VAL A 109 -10.20 10.13 11.97
CA VAL A 109 -11.39 9.40 12.33
C VAL A 109 -11.65 9.50 13.85
N LYS A 110 -12.81 9.06 14.29
CA LYS A 110 -13.22 9.26 15.69
C LYS A 110 -12.67 8.22 16.65
N THR A 111 -12.57 6.97 16.22
CA THR A 111 -12.20 5.86 17.09
C THR A 111 -11.02 5.07 16.53
N MET A 112 -10.28 4.41 17.42
CA MET A 112 -9.15 3.55 17.02
C MET A 112 -9.60 2.37 16.15
N ALA A 113 -10.83 1.92 16.32
CA ALA A 113 -11.36 0.82 15.49
C ALA A 113 -11.47 1.20 14.01
N GLU A 114 -11.55 2.50 13.72
CA GLU A 114 -11.62 3.01 12.34
C GLU A 114 -10.24 3.21 11.70
N ASN A 115 -9.16 3.02 12.47
CA ASN A 115 -7.80 3.14 11.94
C ASN A 115 -7.56 2.12 10.85
N ARG A 116 -7.06 2.59 9.71
CA ARG A 116 -6.71 1.73 8.57
C ARG A 116 -5.96 2.54 7.54
N VAL A 117 -5.39 1.85 6.58
CA VAL A 117 -4.80 2.46 5.40
C VAL A 117 -5.47 1.85 4.18
N THR A 118 -5.90 2.69 3.26
CA THR A 118 -6.40 2.23 1.96
C THR A 118 -5.38 2.54 0.88
N ILE A 119 -5.20 1.61 -0.04
CA ILE A 119 -4.35 1.78 -1.22
C ILE A 119 -5.25 1.58 -2.43
N THR A 120 -5.40 2.61 -3.23
CA THR A 120 -6.23 2.57 -4.43
C THR A 120 -5.35 2.70 -5.66
N VAL A 121 -5.46 1.72 -6.55
CA VAL A 121 -4.74 1.69 -7.83
C VAL A 121 -5.74 1.98 -8.94
N ARG A 122 -5.46 3.00 -9.76
CA ARG A 122 -6.28 3.34 -10.93
C ARG A 122 -5.42 3.33 -12.17
N PRO A 123 -5.89 2.66 -13.24
CA PRO A 123 -5.20 2.76 -14.52
C PRO A 123 -5.17 4.20 -15.03
N ILE A 124 -4.06 4.60 -15.60
CA ILE A 124 -3.97 5.84 -16.38
C ILE A 124 -4.05 5.43 -17.83
N LEU A 125 -5.14 5.86 -18.46
CA LEU A 125 -5.35 5.59 -19.87
C LEU A 125 -4.51 6.60 -20.65
N GLY A 126 -3.65 6.11 -21.51
CA GLY A 126 -2.80 6.96 -22.32
C GLY A 126 -3.61 7.78 -23.33
N PRO A 127 -2.97 8.82 -23.88
CA PRO A 127 -3.63 9.60 -24.93
C PRO A 127 -3.86 8.79 -26.20
#